data_7a5eb4a06e91af04e32e828b01558382
#
_entry.id   7a5eb4a06e91af04e32e828b01558382
#
_cell.length_a   1.000
_cell.length_b   1.000
_cell.length_c   1.000
_cell.angle_alpha   90.00
_cell.angle_beta   90.00
_cell.angle_gamma   90.00
#
_symmetry.space_group_name_H-M   'P 1'
#
loop_
_entity.id
_entity.type
_entity.pdbx_description
1 polymer ?
#
loop_
_entity_poly.entity_id
_entity_poly.type
_entity_poly.pdbx_seq_one_letter_code
_entity_poly.pdbx_strand_id
1 'polypeptide(L)'
;RRENEPPTTASAQGARARAAVSRLVSAMSDVTAYIGLGSNLADPAAQVRAGLTALQHLPQTEIKACSSLYASAPVGLTNQPDFVNAACRVRTQLPARALMQALLDIEKQHGRVRGAAKGGPRTLDLDLLLYGDLVLNDPDLTLPHPRLHERAFVLYPLCELDARLVIPGRGRATDLLAACAGQQVERLERC
;
A
#
# COMPACT_ATOMS: atom_id res chain seq x y z
N ARG A 1 33.64 -4.30 -55.76
CA ARG A 1 33.05 -5.20 -54.72
C ARG A 1 33.51 -4.60 -53.39
N ARG A 2 32.59 -4.11 -52.60
CA ARG A 2 32.84 -3.74 -51.20
C ARG A 2 32.22 -4.85 -50.34
N GLU A 3 33.06 -5.48 -49.54
CA GLU A 3 32.70 -6.53 -48.60
C GLU A 3 31.95 -5.91 -47.44
N ASN A 4 30.84 -6.53 -47.10
CA ASN A 4 29.93 -6.14 -45.99
C ASN A 4 30.48 -6.83 -44.73
N GLU A 5 31.18 -6.08 -43.86
CA GLU A 5 31.58 -6.59 -42.53
C GLU A 5 30.34 -6.65 -41.63
N PRO A 6 30.18 -7.75 -40.86
CA PRO A 6 29.10 -7.85 -39.90
C PRO A 6 29.39 -6.97 -38.67
N PRO A 7 28.38 -6.39 -37.99
CA PRO A 7 28.57 -5.55 -36.84
C PRO A 7 29.20 -6.33 -35.67
N THR A 8 30.28 -5.73 -35.13
CA THR A 8 31.08 -6.27 -34.03
C THR A 8 30.28 -6.54 -32.78
N THR A 9 30.45 -7.73 -32.19
CA THR A 9 29.84 -8.23 -30.93
C THR A 9 29.99 -7.28 -29.71
N ALA A 10 30.93 -6.34 -29.76
CA ALA A 10 31.15 -5.32 -28.70
C ALA A 10 29.96 -4.34 -28.52
N SER A 11 29.19 -4.05 -29.58
CA SER A 11 28.05 -3.13 -29.51
C SER A 11 26.85 -3.72 -28.78
N ALA A 12 26.61 -5.01 -28.92
CA ALA A 12 25.49 -5.72 -28.30
C ALA A 12 25.73 -5.94 -26.77
N GLN A 13 26.98 -6.15 -26.36
CA GLN A 13 27.34 -6.27 -24.96
C GLN A 13 27.24 -4.91 -24.23
N GLY A 14 27.64 -3.82 -24.86
CA GLY A 14 27.49 -2.46 -24.32
C GLY A 14 26.04 -2.05 -24.14
N ALA A 15 25.15 -2.44 -25.06
CA ALA A 15 23.70 -2.16 -24.95
C ALA A 15 23.04 -2.98 -23.82
N ARG A 16 23.43 -4.25 -23.65
CA ARG A 16 22.94 -5.12 -22.55
C ARG A 16 23.45 -4.64 -21.19
N ALA A 17 24.69 -4.19 -21.09
CA ALA A 17 25.25 -3.62 -19.85
C ALA A 17 24.54 -2.30 -19.48
N ARG A 18 24.30 -1.41 -20.45
CA ARG A 18 23.53 -0.16 -20.21
C ARG A 18 22.08 -0.42 -19.82
N ALA A 19 21.41 -1.42 -20.41
CA ALA A 19 20.07 -1.83 -20.03
C ALA A 19 20.03 -2.46 -18.63
N ALA A 20 21.06 -3.22 -18.23
CA ALA A 20 21.19 -3.78 -16.89
C ALA A 20 21.44 -2.68 -15.84
N VAL A 21 22.32 -1.71 -16.13
CA VAL A 21 22.58 -0.55 -15.26
C VAL A 21 21.33 0.34 -15.17
N SER A 22 20.62 0.58 -16.26
CA SER A 22 19.36 1.32 -16.26
C SER A 22 18.28 0.64 -15.42
N ARG A 23 18.20 -0.71 -15.44
CA ARG A 23 17.30 -1.48 -14.58
C ARG A 23 17.72 -1.44 -13.11
N LEU A 24 19.02 -1.45 -12.81
CA LEU A 24 19.56 -1.30 -11.45
C LEU A 24 19.33 0.11 -10.91
N VAL A 25 19.52 1.14 -11.72
CA VAL A 25 19.25 2.55 -11.33
C VAL A 25 17.76 2.80 -11.16
N SER A 26 16.89 2.18 -11.98
CA SER A 26 15.42 2.22 -11.79
C SER A 26 14.98 1.50 -10.50
N ALA A 27 15.76 0.56 -9.98
CA ALA A 27 15.51 -0.12 -8.71
C ALA A 27 15.91 0.73 -7.47
N MET A 28 16.57 1.88 -7.66
CA MET A 28 16.98 2.80 -6.58
C MET A 28 16.18 4.12 -6.56
N SER A 29 15.17 4.28 -7.42
CA SER A 29 14.31 5.46 -7.37
C SER A 29 13.28 5.33 -6.25
N ASP A 30 13.24 6.34 -5.38
CA ASP A 30 12.23 6.43 -4.33
C ASP A 30 10.81 6.51 -4.93
N VAL A 31 9.94 5.63 -4.50
CA VAL A 31 8.54 5.61 -4.89
C VAL A 31 7.67 6.02 -3.71
N THR A 32 6.67 6.85 -3.97
CA THR A 32 5.62 7.13 -2.99
C THR A 32 4.63 5.99 -2.98
N ALA A 33 4.41 5.38 -1.81
CA ALA A 33 3.40 4.36 -1.63
C ALA A 33 2.43 4.76 -0.50
N TYR A 34 1.21 4.22 -0.55
CA TYR A 34 0.20 4.40 0.48
C TYR A 34 -0.15 3.05 1.08
N ILE A 35 -0.09 2.97 2.40
CA ILE A 35 -0.34 1.76 3.18
C ILE A 35 -1.55 2.01 4.07
N GLY A 36 -2.55 1.14 3.99
CA GLY A 36 -3.68 1.11 4.91
C GLY A 36 -3.34 0.26 6.14
N LEU A 37 -3.80 0.69 7.29
CA LEU A 37 -3.70 -0.04 8.55
C LEU A 37 -5.10 -0.23 9.13
N GLY A 38 -5.38 -1.39 9.71
CA GLY A 38 -6.66 -1.68 10.36
C GLY A 38 -6.53 -2.68 11.49
N SER A 39 -7.33 -2.53 12.52
CA SER A 39 -7.44 -3.47 13.64
C SER A 39 -8.84 -3.42 14.25
N ASN A 40 -9.32 -4.53 14.83
CA ASN A 40 -10.54 -4.56 15.62
C ASN A 40 -10.48 -5.53 16.82
N LEU A 41 -9.28 -5.97 17.20
CA LEU A 41 -9.07 -6.84 18.36
C LEU A 41 -8.20 -6.17 19.42
N ALA A 42 -8.37 -6.59 20.67
CA ALA A 42 -7.68 -6.06 21.87
C ALA A 42 -7.90 -4.54 22.01
N ASP A 43 -6.83 -3.76 21.93
CA ASP A 43 -6.88 -2.29 21.82
C ASP A 43 -6.56 -1.91 20.34
N PRO A 44 -7.59 -1.70 19.49
CA PRO A 44 -7.36 -1.48 18.07
C PRO A 44 -6.51 -0.25 17.76
N ALA A 45 -6.65 0.83 18.55
CA ALA A 45 -5.85 2.03 18.36
C ALA A 45 -4.37 1.78 18.69
N ALA A 46 -4.08 1.07 19.78
CA ALA A 46 -2.72 0.66 20.13
C ALA A 46 -2.11 -0.27 19.07
N GLN A 47 -2.89 -1.20 18.53
CA GLN A 47 -2.42 -2.10 17.46
C GLN A 47 -2.06 -1.34 16.19
N VAL A 48 -2.88 -0.37 15.76
CA VAL A 48 -2.58 0.47 14.60
C VAL A 48 -1.31 1.29 14.84
N ARG A 49 -1.14 1.90 16.03
CA ARG A 49 0.10 2.63 16.39
C ARG A 49 1.32 1.72 16.42
N ALA A 50 1.19 0.50 16.94
CA ALA A 50 2.27 -0.49 16.91
C ALA A 50 2.65 -0.86 15.47
N GLY A 51 1.67 -1.01 14.58
CA GLY A 51 1.89 -1.21 13.15
C GLY A 51 2.64 -0.04 12.50
N LEU A 52 2.29 1.21 12.81
CA LEU A 52 3.03 2.40 12.34
C LEU A 52 4.47 2.40 12.85
N THR A 53 4.70 2.05 14.12
CA THR A 53 6.04 1.92 14.68
C THR A 53 6.85 0.85 13.95
N ALA A 54 6.25 -0.31 13.63
CA ALA A 54 6.92 -1.35 12.88
C ALA A 54 7.29 -0.88 11.46
N LEU A 55 6.41 -0.13 10.78
CA LEU A 55 6.68 0.45 9.46
C LEU A 55 7.87 1.43 9.47
N GLN A 56 8.09 2.18 10.57
CA GLN A 56 9.25 3.08 10.72
C GLN A 56 10.59 2.33 10.71
N HIS A 57 10.60 1.04 11.05
CA HIS A 57 11.80 0.21 11.07
C HIS A 57 12.03 -0.57 9.77
N LEU A 58 11.15 -0.41 8.77
CA LEU A 58 11.39 -1.06 7.47
C LEU A 58 12.61 -0.46 6.78
N PRO A 59 13.55 -1.31 6.31
CA PRO A 59 14.70 -0.84 5.56
C PRO A 59 14.25 -0.14 4.27
N GLN A 60 15.01 0.86 3.83
CA GLN A 60 14.77 1.58 2.57
C GLN A 60 13.35 2.19 2.47
N THR A 61 12.71 2.45 3.62
CA THR A 61 11.35 2.98 3.67
C THR A 61 11.26 4.06 4.74
N GLU A 62 10.68 5.20 4.41
CA GLU A 62 10.51 6.35 5.29
C GLU A 62 9.04 6.77 5.32
N ILE A 63 8.44 6.87 6.50
CA ILE A 63 7.09 7.42 6.67
C ILE A 63 7.15 8.93 6.47
N LYS A 64 6.39 9.45 5.52
CA LYS A 64 6.29 10.89 5.22
C LYS A 64 5.10 11.56 5.90
N ALA A 65 4.01 10.84 6.09
CA ALA A 65 2.83 11.33 6.79
C ALA A 65 1.95 10.16 7.23
N CYS A 66 1.24 10.35 8.34
CA CYS A 66 0.18 9.46 8.80
C CYS A 66 -1.13 10.24 8.94
N SER A 67 -2.25 9.60 8.63
CA SER A 67 -3.57 10.15 8.86
C SER A 67 -3.93 10.10 10.35
N SER A 68 -5.03 10.71 10.70
CA SER A 68 -5.74 10.43 11.96
C SER A 68 -6.22 8.98 11.98
N LEU A 69 -6.59 8.49 13.17
CA LEU A 69 -7.33 7.25 13.37
C LEU A 69 -8.79 7.46 13.00
N TYR A 70 -9.42 6.46 12.40
CA TYR A 70 -10.81 6.47 12.00
C TYR A 70 -11.52 5.21 12.49
N ALA A 71 -12.64 5.37 13.21
CA ALA A 71 -13.53 4.27 13.56
C ALA A 71 -14.47 3.96 12.39
N SER A 72 -14.74 2.69 12.16
CA SER A 72 -15.73 2.24 11.19
C SER A 72 -16.39 0.94 11.61
N ALA A 73 -17.66 0.80 11.28
CA ALA A 73 -18.35 -0.48 11.42
C ALA A 73 -17.72 -1.56 10.51
N PRO A 74 -17.81 -2.84 10.90
CA PRO A 74 -17.35 -3.94 10.06
C PRO A 74 -18.09 -3.99 8.73
N VAL A 75 -17.33 -4.23 7.62
CA VAL A 75 -17.91 -4.44 6.29
C VAL A 75 -17.92 -5.94 5.98
N GLY A 76 -19.10 -6.49 5.75
CA GLY A 76 -19.30 -7.92 5.45
C GLY A 76 -19.79 -8.69 6.69
N LEU A 77 -18.91 -9.33 7.44
CA LEU A 77 -19.27 -9.99 8.69
C LEU A 77 -19.50 -8.93 9.79
N THR A 78 -20.76 -8.73 10.19
CA THR A 78 -21.16 -7.66 11.11
C THR A 78 -21.07 -8.04 12.58
N ASN A 79 -20.99 -9.32 12.91
CA ASN A 79 -20.90 -9.79 14.30
C ASN A 79 -19.44 -9.76 14.82
N GLN A 80 -18.85 -8.56 14.84
CA GLN A 80 -17.49 -8.32 15.34
C GLN A 80 -17.36 -6.85 15.77
N PRO A 81 -16.37 -6.51 16.61
CA PRO A 81 -16.13 -5.14 17.04
C PRO A 81 -15.83 -4.20 15.86
N ASP A 82 -16.06 -2.90 16.09
CA ASP A 82 -15.68 -1.85 15.16
C ASP A 82 -14.17 -1.83 14.92
N PHE A 83 -13.80 -1.41 13.71
CA PHE A 83 -12.42 -1.26 13.32
C PHE A 83 -11.90 0.15 13.65
N VAL A 84 -10.61 0.22 13.99
CA VAL A 84 -9.83 1.44 13.90
C VAL A 84 -8.90 1.34 12.70
N ASN A 85 -8.98 2.33 11.83
CA ASN A 85 -8.26 2.38 10.57
C ASN A 85 -7.39 3.64 10.49
N ALA A 86 -6.31 3.56 9.73
CA ALA A 86 -5.46 4.69 9.38
C ALA A 86 -4.83 4.43 8.00
N ALA A 87 -4.18 5.44 7.44
CA ALA A 87 -3.28 5.29 6.32
C ALA A 87 -1.97 6.01 6.58
N CYS A 88 -0.90 5.53 5.98
CA CYS A 88 0.34 6.28 5.92
C CYS A 88 0.85 6.40 4.48
N ARG A 89 1.49 7.54 4.21
CA ARG A 89 2.24 7.79 2.99
C ARG A 89 3.70 7.56 3.29
N VAL A 90 4.31 6.65 2.55
CA VAL A 90 5.72 6.31 2.68
C VAL A 90 6.48 6.64 1.40
N ARG A 91 7.79 6.85 1.54
CA ARG A 91 8.75 6.88 0.44
C ARG A 91 9.63 5.64 0.58
N THR A 92 9.72 4.83 -0.46
CA THR A 92 10.42 3.55 -0.40
C THR A 92 11.22 3.24 -1.65
N GLN A 93 12.33 2.54 -1.47
CA GLN A 93 13.13 1.96 -2.56
C GLN A 93 12.85 0.46 -2.73
N LEU A 94 12.05 -0.14 -1.83
CA LEU A 94 11.64 -1.53 -1.96
C LEU A 94 10.73 -1.69 -3.19
N PRO A 95 10.96 -2.67 -4.06
CA PRO A 95 9.99 -3.04 -5.08
C PRO A 95 8.61 -3.36 -4.48
N ALA A 96 7.52 -3.12 -5.20
CA ALA A 96 6.16 -3.29 -4.68
C ALA A 96 5.91 -4.67 -4.04
N ARG A 97 6.42 -5.75 -4.65
CA ARG A 97 6.30 -7.11 -4.10
C ARG A 97 7.10 -7.30 -2.81
N ALA A 98 8.29 -6.70 -2.72
CA ALA A 98 9.12 -6.76 -1.52
C ALA A 98 8.46 -5.95 -0.38
N LEU A 99 7.91 -4.77 -0.68
CA LEU A 99 7.14 -4.00 0.29
C LEU A 99 5.93 -4.79 0.78
N MET A 100 5.14 -5.38 -0.13
CA MET A 100 4.00 -6.22 0.25
C MET A 100 4.41 -7.38 1.16
N GLN A 101 5.51 -8.07 0.84
CA GLN A 101 6.02 -9.15 1.69
C GLN A 101 6.42 -8.64 3.09
N ALA A 102 7.09 -7.49 3.18
CA ALA A 102 7.44 -6.88 4.45
C ALA A 102 6.21 -6.52 5.31
N LEU A 103 5.14 -6.02 4.67
CA LEU A 103 3.86 -5.77 5.35
C LEU A 103 3.27 -7.07 5.93
N LEU A 104 3.26 -8.15 5.16
CA LEU A 104 2.80 -9.47 5.61
C LEU A 104 3.62 -10.02 6.78
N ASP A 105 4.91 -9.76 6.80
CA ASP A 105 5.79 -10.21 7.88
C ASP A 105 5.56 -9.39 9.16
N ILE A 106 5.29 -8.09 9.08
CA ILE A 106 4.83 -7.28 10.22
C ILE A 106 3.51 -7.83 10.77
N GLU A 107 2.52 -8.11 9.94
CA GLU A 107 1.25 -8.70 10.39
C GLU A 107 1.44 -10.00 11.18
N LYS A 108 2.31 -10.89 10.69
CA LYS A 108 2.63 -12.15 11.38
C LYS A 108 3.27 -11.89 12.75
N GLN A 109 4.21 -10.93 12.84
CA GLN A 109 4.85 -10.55 14.11
C GLN A 109 3.84 -9.99 15.12
N HIS A 110 2.76 -9.36 14.64
CA HIS A 110 1.65 -8.85 15.45
C HIS A 110 0.54 -9.90 15.69
N GLY A 111 0.84 -11.19 15.52
CA GLY A 111 -0.05 -12.29 15.89
C GLY A 111 -1.19 -12.54 14.90
N ARG A 112 -1.12 -12.06 13.67
CA ARG A 112 -2.12 -12.39 12.64
C ARG A 112 -2.01 -13.86 12.25
N VAL A 113 -3.05 -14.64 12.55
CA VAL A 113 -3.20 -16.04 12.09
C VAL A 113 -4.01 -16.04 10.80
N ARG A 114 -3.41 -16.42 9.67
CA ARG A 114 -4.10 -16.64 8.40
C ARG A 114 -4.79 -18.00 8.43
N GLY A 115 -6.08 -18.04 8.17
CA GLY A 115 -6.91 -19.28 8.22
C GLY A 115 -8.31 -19.02 8.73
N ALA A 116 -8.56 -17.87 9.37
CA ALA A 116 -9.90 -17.42 9.70
C ALA A 116 -10.68 -17.00 8.44
N ALA A 117 -12.01 -17.02 8.51
CA ALA A 117 -12.88 -16.61 7.42
C ALA A 117 -12.48 -15.24 6.87
N LYS A 118 -12.54 -15.07 5.55
CA LYS A 118 -12.23 -13.80 4.88
C LYS A 118 -13.10 -12.69 5.46
N GLY A 119 -12.48 -11.60 5.97
CA GLY A 119 -13.20 -10.50 6.63
C GLY A 119 -13.42 -10.66 8.14
N GLY A 120 -12.83 -11.69 8.78
CA GLY A 120 -12.90 -11.87 10.23
C GLY A 120 -12.09 -10.88 11.06
N PRO A 121 -12.21 -10.95 12.40
CA PRO A 121 -11.47 -10.09 13.33
C PRO A 121 -9.95 -10.27 13.18
N ARG A 122 -9.18 -9.18 13.37
CA ARG A 122 -7.73 -9.21 13.21
C ARG A 122 -7.03 -8.23 14.13
N THR A 123 -5.86 -8.65 14.63
CA THR A 123 -5.02 -7.81 15.49
C THR A 123 -4.41 -6.64 14.71
N LEU A 124 -3.89 -6.92 13.51
CA LEU A 124 -3.34 -5.91 12.61
C LEU A 124 -3.51 -6.37 11.16
N ASP A 125 -3.97 -5.47 10.30
CA ASP A 125 -4.09 -5.62 8.85
C ASP A 125 -3.30 -4.52 8.17
N LEU A 126 -2.41 -4.86 7.26
CA LEU A 126 -1.59 -3.92 6.49
C LEU A 126 -1.80 -4.17 5.00
N ASP A 127 -2.44 -3.22 4.34
CA ASP A 127 -2.73 -3.29 2.91
C ASP A 127 -1.85 -2.32 2.12
N LEU A 128 -1.13 -2.78 1.09
CA LEU A 128 -0.52 -1.91 0.10
C LEU A 128 -1.61 -1.36 -0.81
N LEU A 129 -1.96 -0.08 -0.64
CA LEU A 129 -3.07 0.56 -1.34
C LEU A 129 -2.67 1.07 -2.72
N LEU A 130 -1.55 1.81 -2.76
CA LEU A 130 -1.00 2.43 -3.96
C LEU A 130 0.53 2.35 -3.94
N TYR A 131 1.13 2.28 -5.12
CA TYR A 131 2.58 2.29 -5.30
C TYR A 131 2.95 3.13 -6.53
N GLY A 132 3.21 4.41 -6.33
CA GLY A 132 3.32 5.38 -7.43
C GLY A 132 2.08 5.30 -8.33
N ASP A 133 2.31 5.32 -9.62
CA ASP A 133 1.26 5.19 -10.64
C ASP A 133 1.12 3.73 -11.15
N LEU A 134 1.70 2.76 -10.42
CA LEU A 134 1.72 1.36 -10.84
C LEU A 134 0.30 0.78 -10.88
N VAL A 135 -0.08 0.28 -12.04
CA VAL A 135 -1.26 -0.56 -12.24
C VAL A 135 -0.77 -1.98 -12.49
N LEU A 136 -1.14 -2.90 -11.60
CA LEU A 136 -0.71 -4.29 -11.63
C LEU A 136 -1.92 -5.19 -11.33
N ASN A 137 -2.10 -6.24 -12.08
CA ASN A 137 -3.16 -7.23 -11.86
C ASN A 137 -2.57 -8.65 -11.94
N ASP A 138 -1.85 -9.01 -10.89
CA ASP A 138 -1.25 -10.33 -10.74
C ASP A 138 -1.96 -11.13 -9.62
N PRO A 139 -1.88 -12.47 -9.63
CA PRO A 139 -2.51 -13.31 -8.60
C PRO A 139 -2.10 -12.96 -7.17
N ASP A 140 -0.83 -12.55 -6.98
CA ASP A 140 -0.25 -12.28 -5.65
C ASP A 140 -0.28 -10.80 -5.25
N LEU A 141 -0.48 -9.89 -6.21
CA LEU A 141 -0.48 -8.45 -5.96
C LEU A 141 -1.29 -7.71 -7.02
N THR A 142 -2.36 -7.04 -6.60
CA THR A 142 -3.15 -6.13 -7.43
C THR A 142 -3.02 -4.71 -6.93
N LEU A 143 -2.64 -3.78 -7.80
CA LEU A 143 -2.51 -2.36 -7.52
C LEU A 143 -3.19 -1.52 -8.62
N PRO A 144 -3.91 -0.46 -8.28
CA PRO A 144 -4.35 -0.08 -6.92
C PRO A 144 -5.06 -1.23 -6.20
N HIS A 145 -5.05 -1.23 -4.86
CA HIS A 145 -5.75 -2.27 -4.09
C HIS A 145 -7.20 -2.43 -4.60
N PRO A 146 -7.66 -3.65 -4.93
CA PRO A 146 -8.87 -3.87 -5.75
C PRO A 146 -10.14 -3.27 -5.15
N ARG A 147 -10.26 -3.20 -3.82
CA ARG A 147 -11.45 -2.69 -3.13
C ARG A 147 -11.27 -1.30 -2.51
N LEU A 148 -10.17 -0.62 -2.79
CA LEU A 148 -9.86 0.70 -2.22
C LEU A 148 -10.98 1.71 -2.50
N HIS A 149 -11.49 1.74 -3.72
CA HIS A 149 -12.45 2.71 -4.21
C HIS A 149 -13.88 2.52 -3.69
N GLU A 150 -14.16 1.42 -3.00
CA GLU A 150 -15.47 1.04 -2.45
C GLU A 150 -15.55 1.24 -0.93
N ARG A 151 -14.46 1.72 -0.29
CA ARG A 151 -14.30 1.70 1.17
C ARG A 151 -14.06 3.11 1.72
N ALA A 152 -15.05 3.69 2.36
CA ALA A 152 -14.92 5.00 2.99
C ALA A 152 -13.80 5.04 4.05
N PHE A 153 -13.64 3.98 4.85
CA PHE A 153 -12.62 3.89 5.89
C PHE A 153 -11.18 3.82 5.35
N VAL A 154 -10.99 3.58 4.05
CA VAL A 154 -9.71 3.70 3.33
C VAL A 154 -9.59 5.08 2.71
N LEU A 155 -10.66 5.59 2.10
CA LEU A 155 -10.65 6.85 1.35
C LEU A 155 -10.55 8.08 2.25
N TYR A 156 -11.20 8.10 3.43
CA TYR A 156 -11.06 9.19 4.40
C TYR A 156 -9.60 9.43 4.81
N PRO A 157 -8.86 8.43 5.30
CA PRO A 157 -7.43 8.56 5.58
C PRO A 157 -6.60 9.02 4.38
N LEU A 158 -6.87 8.49 3.19
CA LEU A 158 -6.14 8.88 1.97
C LEU A 158 -6.39 10.34 1.59
N CYS A 159 -7.63 10.82 1.66
CA CYS A 159 -7.99 12.21 1.38
C CYS A 159 -7.40 13.17 2.42
N GLU A 160 -7.24 12.75 3.68
CA GLU A 160 -6.53 13.54 4.70
C GLU A 160 -5.05 13.68 4.37
N LEU A 161 -4.42 12.62 3.88
CA LEU A 161 -3.00 12.63 3.50
C LEU A 161 -2.72 13.44 2.22
N ASP A 162 -3.64 13.39 1.27
CA ASP A 162 -3.56 14.14 0.02
C ASP A 162 -4.95 14.38 -0.57
N ALA A 163 -5.48 15.59 -0.38
CA ALA A 163 -6.78 15.98 -0.91
C ALA A 163 -6.86 16.01 -2.45
N ARG A 164 -5.69 15.97 -3.14
CA ARG A 164 -5.60 15.96 -4.61
C ARG A 164 -5.23 14.59 -5.17
N LEU A 165 -5.20 13.56 -4.33
CA LEU A 165 -4.81 12.21 -4.73
C LEU A 165 -5.69 11.70 -5.87
N VAL A 166 -5.02 11.29 -6.94
CA VAL A 166 -5.64 10.58 -8.06
C VAL A 166 -5.25 9.11 -7.98
N ILE A 167 -6.24 8.24 -7.97
CA ILE A 167 -6.04 6.78 -7.93
C ILE A 167 -5.95 6.28 -9.37
N PRO A 168 -4.83 5.66 -9.78
CA PRO A 168 -4.64 5.18 -11.14
C PRO A 168 -5.81 4.31 -11.62
N GLY A 169 -6.37 4.66 -12.78
CA GLY A 169 -7.50 3.95 -13.38
C GLY A 169 -8.85 4.10 -12.66
N ARG A 170 -8.95 4.96 -11.62
CA ARG A 170 -10.18 5.13 -10.82
C ARG A 170 -10.64 6.58 -10.67
N GLY A 171 -9.75 7.55 -10.80
CA GLY A 171 -10.05 8.97 -10.63
C GLY A 171 -9.67 9.55 -9.26
N ARG A 172 -10.24 10.69 -8.90
CA ARG A 172 -9.90 11.40 -7.65
C ARG A 172 -10.42 10.66 -6.43
N ALA A 173 -9.60 10.57 -5.39
CA ALA A 173 -10.00 9.94 -4.13
C ALA A 173 -11.22 10.63 -3.49
N THR A 174 -11.32 11.96 -3.61
CA THR A 174 -12.47 12.74 -3.10
C THR A 174 -13.78 12.40 -3.79
N ASP A 175 -13.76 12.14 -5.11
CA ASP A 175 -14.96 11.81 -5.88
C ASP A 175 -15.42 10.37 -5.53
N LEU A 176 -14.47 9.46 -5.36
CA LEU A 176 -14.75 8.09 -4.90
C LEU A 176 -15.28 8.08 -3.47
N LEU A 177 -14.76 8.94 -2.58
CA LEU A 177 -15.27 9.09 -1.22
C LEU A 177 -16.71 9.56 -1.21
N ALA A 178 -17.07 10.52 -2.06
CA ALA A 178 -18.45 10.99 -2.19
C ALA A 178 -19.42 9.86 -2.59
N ALA A 179 -18.96 8.91 -3.41
CA ALA A 179 -19.75 7.72 -3.77
C ALA A 179 -19.94 6.73 -2.60
N CYS A 180 -19.14 6.83 -1.53
CA CYS A 180 -19.22 6.01 -0.32
C CYS A 180 -20.03 6.68 0.81
N ALA A 181 -20.82 7.72 0.55
CA ALA A 181 -21.51 8.55 1.55
C ALA A 181 -22.44 7.77 2.53
N GLY A 182 -22.88 6.55 2.17
CA GLY A 182 -23.67 5.68 3.06
C GLY A 182 -22.87 4.92 4.12
N GLN A 183 -21.53 4.97 4.07
CA GLN A 183 -20.67 4.28 5.03
C GLN A 183 -20.27 5.22 6.16
N GLN A 184 -20.62 4.84 7.39
CA GLN A 184 -20.27 5.63 8.57
C GLN A 184 -18.81 5.43 8.95
N VAL A 185 -18.09 6.54 9.02
CA VAL A 185 -16.69 6.60 9.45
C VAL A 185 -16.52 7.81 10.35
N GLU A 186 -16.01 7.59 11.54
CA GLU A 186 -15.77 8.65 12.53
C GLU A 186 -14.28 8.91 12.66
N ARG A 187 -13.89 10.17 12.55
CA ARG A 187 -12.51 10.59 12.84
C ARG A 187 -12.30 10.63 14.34
N LEU A 188 -11.29 9.92 14.79
CA LEU A 188 -10.86 9.90 16.20
C LEU A 188 -9.74 10.94 16.44
N GLU A 189 -8.64 10.49 16.98
CA GLU A 189 -7.46 11.30 17.28
C GLU A 189 -6.35 11.14 16.22
N ARG A 190 -5.34 11.98 16.27
CA ARG A 190 -4.15 11.83 15.41
C ARG A 190 -3.34 10.60 15.80
N CYS A 191 -2.75 9.96 14.80
CA CYS A 191 -1.76 8.90 15.01
C CYS A 191 -0.53 9.38 15.77
#